data_08128c7dfe61573e7180f5ba27e69a94
#
_entry.id   08128c7dfe61573e7180f5ba27e69a94
#
_cell.length_a   1.000
_cell.length_b   1.000
_cell.length_c   1.000
_cell.angle_alpha   90.00
_cell.angle_beta   90.00
_cell.angle_gamma   90.00
#
_symmetry.space_group_name_H-M   'P 1'
#
loop_
_entity.id
_entity.type
_entity.pdbx_description
1 polymer ?
#
loop_
_entity_poly.entity_id
_entity_poly.type
_entity_poly.pdbx_seq_one_letter_code
_entity_poly.pdbx_strand_id
1 'polypeptide(L)'
;MKDLFVKKQGYLNIQNDIVDYLNGKKEYPFNYEYLRFIILDNKNDVETFYEVFEDELKDLVYVNINPDNKVLIIYHNKERVLFEEYIDSISEDLGRKIKIFEGFKLSTKEAYDLVYIIDLITTYHKTEYSYTSISELIHKLVRVNPKELQRVKEILFGEFLGDNQFELIVEGMFKNNLNVSKTSSYIYMHRNTLNNKLALIEDVTTLSLHTFKDAIAIYELLK
;
A
#
# COMPACT_ATOMS: atom_id res chain seq x y z
N MET A 1 30.44 -18.35 2.19
CA MET A 1 29.89 -18.96 0.95
C MET A 1 28.80 -20.01 1.21
N LYS A 2 28.92 -20.93 2.16
CA LYS A 2 27.88 -21.94 2.45
C LYS A 2 26.57 -21.30 2.98
N ASP A 3 26.64 -20.29 3.82
CA ASP A 3 25.45 -19.63 4.41
C ASP A 3 24.67 -18.78 3.39
N LEU A 4 25.38 -18.16 2.43
CA LEU A 4 24.74 -17.41 1.34
C LEU A 4 23.97 -18.34 0.39
N PHE A 5 24.48 -19.58 0.18
CA PHE A 5 23.83 -20.55 -0.70
C PHE A 5 22.57 -21.16 -0.04
N VAL A 6 22.58 -21.39 1.25
CA VAL A 6 21.44 -21.91 2.04
C VAL A 6 20.33 -20.83 2.13
N LYS A 7 20.70 -19.57 2.37
CA LYS A 7 19.75 -18.45 2.33
C LYS A 7 19.12 -18.27 0.94
N LYS A 8 19.88 -18.35 -0.15
CA LYS A 8 19.34 -18.28 -1.51
C LYS A 8 18.39 -19.43 -1.84
N GLN A 9 18.63 -20.65 -1.39
CA GLN A 9 17.79 -21.79 -1.70
C GLN A 9 16.46 -21.78 -0.92
N GLY A 10 16.47 -21.37 0.36
CA GLY A 10 15.27 -21.12 1.15
C GLY A 10 14.44 -19.95 0.60
N TYR A 11 15.08 -18.91 0.13
CA TYR A 11 14.44 -17.73 -0.45
C TYR A 11 13.72 -18.07 -1.77
N LEU A 12 14.32 -18.85 -2.65
CA LEU A 12 13.70 -19.32 -3.91
C LEU A 12 12.45 -20.17 -3.67
N ASN A 13 12.42 -20.98 -2.63
CA ASN A 13 11.23 -21.76 -2.26
C ASN A 13 10.09 -20.86 -1.84
N ILE A 14 10.35 -19.85 -0.99
CA ILE A 14 9.35 -18.87 -0.54
C ILE A 14 8.82 -18.04 -1.72
N GLN A 15 9.67 -17.61 -2.63
CA GLN A 15 9.23 -16.91 -3.84
C GLN A 15 8.28 -17.77 -4.68
N ASN A 16 8.59 -19.05 -4.87
CA ASN A 16 7.72 -19.98 -5.59
C ASN A 16 6.38 -20.18 -4.87
N ASP A 17 6.39 -20.29 -3.54
CA ASP A 17 5.17 -20.41 -2.76
C ASP A 17 4.30 -19.14 -2.85
N ILE A 18 4.89 -17.95 -2.86
CA ILE A 18 4.17 -16.70 -3.14
C ILE A 18 3.59 -16.67 -4.56
N VAL A 19 4.36 -17.11 -5.57
CA VAL A 19 3.84 -17.22 -6.95
C VAL A 19 2.67 -18.19 -7.03
N ASP A 20 2.76 -19.34 -6.34
CA ASP A 20 1.66 -20.31 -6.29
C ASP A 20 0.43 -19.74 -5.55
N TYR A 21 0.63 -18.97 -4.47
CA TYR A 21 -0.44 -18.25 -3.78
C TYR A 21 -1.11 -17.22 -4.71
N LEU A 22 -0.33 -16.37 -5.39
CA LEU A 22 -0.87 -15.37 -6.33
C LEU A 22 -1.64 -16.01 -7.50
N ASN A 23 -1.30 -17.23 -7.87
CA ASN A 23 -2.02 -18.01 -8.88
C ASN A 23 -3.19 -18.82 -8.31
N GLY A 24 -3.51 -18.70 -7.03
CA GLY A 24 -4.60 -19.43 -6.36
C GLY A 24 -4.34 -20.94 -6.22
N LYS A 25 -3.09 -21.39 -6.26
CA LYS A 25 -2.72 -22.81 -6.17
C LYS A 25 -2.40 -23.27 -4.75
N LYS A 26 -1.99 -22.34 -3.90
CA LYS A 26 -1.60 -22.58 -2.50
C LYS A 26 -2.17 -21.51 -1.59
N GLU A 27 -2.23 -21.82 -0.30
CA GLU A 27 -2.44 -20.83 0.76
C GLU A 27 -1.22 -19.93 0.92
N TYR A 28 -1.41 -18.81 1.62
CA TYR A 28 -0.32 -17.88 1.92
C TYR A 28 0.78 -18.55 2.75
N PRO A 29 2.06 -18.45 2.38
CA PRO A 29 3.11 -19.27 2.98
C PRO A 29 3.56 -18.81 4.37
N PHE A 30 3.13 -17.65 4.83
CA PHE A 30 3.44 -17.14 6.16
C PHE A 30 2.22 -17.13 7.08
N ASN A 31 2.45 -17.22 8.38
CA ASN A 31 1.37 -17.17 9.37
C ASN A 31 1.05 -15.71 9.78
N TYR A 32 0.58 -14.93 8.81
CA TYR A 32 0.11 -13.57 9.00
C TYR A 32 -1.29 -13.40 8.43
N GLU A 33 -2.15 -12.66 9.14
CA GLU A 33 -3.50 -12.33 8.66
C GLU A 33 -3.49 -11.24 7.58
N TYR A 34 -2.44 -10.41 7.58
CA TYR A 34 -2.28 -9.27 6.69
C TYR A 34 -0.87 -9.22 6.11
N LEU A 35 -0.78 -8.67 4.93
CA LEU A 35 0.46 -8.29 4.26
C LEU A 35 0.42 -6.81 3.89
N ARG A 36 1.60 -6.25 3.65
CA ARG A 36 1.81 -4.96 2.98
C ARG A 36 2.66 -5.20 1.75
N PHE A 37 2.56 -4.33 0.77
CA PHE A 37 3.31 -4.52 -0.46
C PHE A 37 3.78 -3.21 -1.07
N ILE A 38 4.83 -3.33 -1.88
CA ILE A 38 5.39 -2.27 -2.72
C ILE A 38 5.56 -2.83 -4.11
N ILE A 39 5.40 -1.98 -5.13
CA ILE A 39 5.82 -2.31 -6.48
C ILE A 39 7.00 -1.41 -6.84
N LEU A 40 8.16 -2.03 -7.08
CA LEU A 40 9.31 -1.38 -7.69
C LEU A 40 9.12 -1.32 -9.21
N ASP A 41 9.35 -0.16 -9.79
CA ASP A 41 9.19 0.06 -11.23
C ASP A 41 10.27 -0.62 -12.07
N ASN A 42 11.42 -0.96 -11.46
CA ASN A 42 12.54 -1.60 -12.14
C ASN A 42 13.17 -2.70 -11.28
N LYS A 43 13.25 -3.91 -11.81
CA LYS A 43 13.87 -5.06 -11.13
C LYS A 43 15.36 -4.85 -10.78
N ASN A 44 16.06 -3.97 -11.49
CA ASN A 44 17.47 -3.67 -11.19
C ASN A 44 17.64 -2.90 -9.87
N ASP A 45 16.55 -2.38 -9.28
CA ASP A 45 16.56 -1.66 -8.01
C ASP A 45 16.34 -2.57 -6.80
N VAL A 46 16.04 -3.86 -7.01
CA VAL A 46 15.71 -4.83 -5.94
C VAL A 46 16.86 -5.01 -4.97
N GLU A 47 18.09 -5.19 -5.46
CA GLU A 47 19.25 -5.38 -4.59
C GLU A 47 19.47 -4.16 -3.70
N THR A 48 19.44 -2.96 -4.28
CA THR A 48 19.59 -1.71 -3.53
C THR A 48 18.44 -1.52 -2.52
N PHE A 49 17.20 -1.77 -2.94
CA PHE A 49 16.06 -1.68 -2.03
C PHE A 49 16.18 -2.67 -0.88
N TYR A 50 16.61 -3.89 -1.16
CA TYR A 50 16.82 -4.94 -0.16
C TYR A 50 17.91 -4.54 0.85
N GLU A 51 19.07 -4.08 0.38
CA GLU A 51 20.19 -3.63 1.24
C GLU A 51 19.78 -2.52 2.21
N VAL A 52 18.89 -1.61 1.77
CA VAL A 52 18.42 -0.49 2.59
C VAL A 52 17.36 -0.89 3.61
N PHE A 53 16.45 -1.80 3.23
CA PHE A 53 15.24 -2.06 4.01
C PHE A 53 15.17 -3.46 4.63
N GLU A 54 16.16 -4.36 4.42
CA GLU A 54 16.09 -5.75 4.92
C GLU A 54 15.99 -5.84 6.45
N ASP A 55 16.58 -4.90 7.16
CA ASP A 55 16.54 -4.86 8.64
C ASP A 55 15.23 -4.22 9.16
N GLU A 56 14.56 -3.40 8.37
CA GLU A 56 13.34 -2.69 8.75
C GLU A 56 12.07 -3.45 8.34
N LEU A 57 12.13 -4.23 7.25
CA LEU A 57 10.96 -4.93 6.70
C LEU A 57 10.94 -6.39 7.13
N LYS A 58 9.91 -6.74 7.89
CA LYS A 58 9.75 -8.07 8.45
C LYS A 58 9.35 -9.08 7.38
N ASP A 59 10.08 -10.22 7.33
CA ASP A 59 9.83 -11.34 6.42
C ASP A 59 9.62 -10.88 4.95
N LEU A 60 10.52 -9.97 4.52
CA LEU A 60 10.51 -9.39 3.19
C LEU A 60 10.74 -10.46 2.12
N VAL A 61 9.88 -10.48 1.11
CA VAL A 61 10.02 -11.34 -0.06
C VAL A 61 9.68 -10.56 -1.34
N TYR A 62 10.33 -10.87 -2.45
CA TYR A 62 10.02 -10.23 -3.72
C TYR A 62 9.71 -11.25 -4.83
N VAL A 63 8.86 -10.83 -5.77
CA VAL A 63 8.43 -11.60 -6.95
C VAL A 63 8.42 -10.71 -8.18
N ASN A 64 8.98 -11.21 -9.29
CA ASN A 64 8.96 -10.47 -10.55
C ASN A 64 7.54 -10.44 -11.15
N ILE A 65 7.12 -9.26 -11.62
CA ILE A 65 5.88 -9.06 -12.38
C ILE A 65 6.25 -8.97 -13.85
N ASN A 66 5.85 -9.98 -14.64
CA ASN A 66 6.08 -10.01 -16.08
C ASN A 66 4.83 -9.50 -16.83
N PRO A 67 5.00 -8.81 -17.99
CA PRO A 67 6.24 -8.52 -18.72
C PRO A 67 6.96 -7.22 -18.33
N ASP A 68 6.42 -6.42 -17.41
CA ASP A 68 6.74 -4.99 -17.26
C ASP A 68 8.07 -4.68 -16.53
N ASN A 69 8.91 -5.68 -16.26
CA ASN A 69 10.17 -5.50 -15.53
C ASN A 69 10.01 -4.93 -14.11
N LYS A 70 8.79 -5.01 -13.57
CA LYS A 70 8.43 -4.56 -12.22
C LYS A 70 8.63 -5.68 -11.21
N VAL A 71 8.71 -5.31 -9.94
CA VAL A 71 8.85 -6.28 -8.84
C VAL A 71 7.85 -5.97 -7.75
N LEU A 72 7.07 -6.98 -7.38
CA LEU A 72 6.26 -6.97 -6.18
C LEU A 72 7.16 -7.32 -4.99
N ILE A 73 7.17 -6.47 -3.98
CA ILE A 73 7.77 -6.71 -2.68
C ILE A 73 6.64 -6.87 -1.67
N ILE A 74 6.66 -7.96 -0.91
CA ILE A 74 5.72 -8.24 0.19
C ILE A 74 6.48 -8.21 1.51
N TYR A 75 5.88 -7.63 2.54
CA TYR A 75 6.43 -7.55 3.88
C TYR A 75 5.32 -7.55 4.96
N HIS A 76 5.69 -7.75 6.25
CA HIS A 76 4.72 -8.07 7.30
C HIS A 76 4.86 -7.17 8.54
N ASN A 77 5.22 -5.92 8.36
CA ASN A 77 5.27 -4.97 9.46
C ASN A 77 3.86 -4.71 10.01
N LYS A 78 3.76 -4.67 11.33
CA LYS A 78 2.51 -4.34 12.01
C LYS A 78 2.08 -2.91 11.68
N GLU A 79 3.02 -1.97 11.73
CA GLU A 79 2.82 -0.56 11.44
C GLU A 79 3.36 -0.22 10.05
N ARG A 80 2.82 0.85 9.47
CA ARG A 80 3.28 1.36 8.17
C ARG A 80 4.71 1.89 8.27
N VAL A 81 5.52 1.59 7.26
CA VAL A 81 6.84 2.20 7.05
C VAL A 81 6.68 3.41 6.12
N LEU A 82 7.27 4.54 6.48
CA LEU A 82 7.13 5.80 5.72
C LEU A 82 8.17 5.90 4.61
N PHE A 83 7.96 5.18 3.52
CA PHE A 83 8.91 5.12 2.39
C PHE A 83 9.15 6.47 1.71
N GLU A 84 8.14 7.34 1.68
CA GLU A 84 8.23 8.67 1.06
C GLU A 84 9.42 9.48 1.59
N GLU A 85 9.71 9.36 2.90
CA GLU A 85 10.79 10.10 3.56
C GLU A 85 12.19 9.61 3.15
N TYR A 86 12.32 8.34 2.76
CA TYR A 86 13.61 7.70 2.49
C TYR A 86 13.94 7.61 1.00
N ILE A 87 12.95 7.41 0.13
CA ILE A 87 13.16 7.10 -1.28
C ILE A 87 13.86 8.23 -2.05
N ASP A 88 13.55 9.47 -1.74
CA ASP A 88 14.19 10.62 -2.40
C ASP A 88 15.65 10.73 -1.97
N SER A 89 15.97 10.55 -0.69
CA SER A 89 17.37 10.54 -0.18
C SER A 89 18.21 9.42 -0.82
N ILE A 90 17.63 8.20 -0.88
CA ILE A 90 18.31 7.06 -1.51
C ILE A 90 18.53 7.31 -3.00
N SER A 91 17.57 7.93 -3.68
CA SER A 91 17.69 8.28 -5.10
C SER A 91 18.80 9.31 -5.35
N GLU A 92 18.96 10.28 -4.45
CA GLU A 92 20.03 11.27 -4.49
C GLU A 92 21.41 10.62 -4.29
N ASP A 93 21.56 9.76 -3.28
CA ASP A 93 22.81 9.04 -2.98
C ASP A 93 23.26 8.15 -4.14
N LEU A 94 22.31 7.54 -4.85
CA LEU A 94 22.58 6.69 -6.01
C LEU A 94 22.77 7.46 -7.32
N GLY A 95 22.51 8.76 -7.34
CA GLY A 95 22.51 9.57 -8.58
C GLY A 95 21.49 9.14 -9.63
N ARG A 96 20.46 8.36 -9.24
CA ARG A 96 19.38 7.91 -10.12
C ARG A 96 18.07 7.72 -9.33
N LYS A 97 16.94 7.95 -10.00
CA LYS A 97 15.63 7.79 -9.35
C LYS A 97 15.28 6.32 -9.16
N ILE A 98 15.06 5.92 -7.92
CA ILE A 98 14.28 4.73 -7.57
C ILE A 98 12.81 5.13 -7.58
N LYS A 99 11.97 4.32 -8.19
CA LYS A 99 10.54 4.57 -8.28
C LYS A 99 9.76 3.44 -7.65
N ILE A 100 8.93 3.79 -6.67
CA ILE A 100 8.07 2.84 -5.98
C ILE A 100 6.61 3.28 -6.03
N PHE A 101 5.74 2.28 -6.01
CA PHE A 101 4.33 2.42 -5.64
C PHE A 101 4.13 1.74 -4.29
N GLU A 102 3.79 2.50 -3.25
CA GLU A 102 3.40 1.96 -1.96
C GLU A 102 1.95 1.49 -2.03
N GLY A 103 1.75 0.19 -1.78
CA GLY A 103 0.43 -0.39 -1.59
C GLY A 103 -0.09 -0.13 -0.18
N PHE A 104 -1.18 -0.79 0.15
CA PHE A 104 -1.84 -0.69 1.44
C PHE A 104 -1.92 -2.06 2.13
N LYS A 105 -2.46 -2.12 3.34
CA LYS A 105 -2.60 -3.35 4.10
C LYS A 105 -3.71 -4.23 3.52
N LEU A 106 -3.38 -5.47 3.18
CA LEU A 106 -4.32 -6.44 2.60
C LEU A 106 -4.39 -7.73 3.41
N SER A 107 -5.57 -8.34 3.44
CA SER A 107 -5.75 -9.67 4.00
C SER A 107 -4.99 -10.72 3.19
N THR A 108 -4.40 -11.70 3.89
CA THR A 108 -3.70 -12.84 3.26
C THR A 108 -4.63 -14.00 2.90
N LYS A 109 -5.93 -13.91 3.26
CA LYS A 109 -6.89 -15.00 3.04
C LYS A 109 -7.14 -15.29 1.57
N GLU A 110 -7.14 -14.26 0.73
CA GLU A 110 -7.42 -14.39 -0.69
C GLU A 110 -6.40 -13.60 -1.52
N ALA A 111 -5.67 -14.30 -2.39
CA ALA A 111 -4.72 -13.68 -3.32
C ALA A 111 -5.40 -12.76 -4.34
N TYR A 112 -6.69 -12.98 -4.60
CA TYR A 112 -7.42 -12.31 -5.66
C TYR A 112 -7.39 -10.77 -5.53
N ASP A 113 -7.55 -10.24 -4.33
CA ASP A 113 -7.55 -8.80 -4.11
C ASP A 113 -6.17 -8.17 -4.40
N LEU A 114 -5.09 -8.84 -3.97
CA LEU A 114 -3.73 -8.39 -4.27
C LEU A 114 -3.46 -8.44 -5.77
N VAL A 115 -3.79 -9.54 -6.44
CA VAL A 115 -3.60 -9.70 -7.89
C VAL A 115 -4.39 -8.65 -8.66
N TYR A 116 -5.65 -8.41 -8.28
CA TYR A 116 -6.50 -7.40 -8.90
C TYR A 116 -5.89 -5.98 -8.76
N ILE A 117 -5.42 -5.60 -7.58
CA ILE A 117 -4.79 -4.30 -7.36
C ILE A 117 -3.48 -4.17 -8.15
N ILE A 118 -2.65 -5.23 -8.20
CA ILE A 118 -1.43 -5.24 -9.02
C ILE A 118 -1.76 -5.03 -10.50
N ASP A 119 -2.80 -5.69 -11.02
CA ASP A 119 -3.24 -5.54 -12.41
C ASP A 119 -3.69 -4.09 -12.70
N LEU A 120 -4.44 -3.47 -11.80
CA LEU A 120 -4.81 -2.06 -11.93
C LEU A 120 -3.58 -1.14 -11.92
N ILE A 121 -2.63 -1.37 -11.00
CA ILE A 121 -1.41 -0.55 -10.92
C ILE A 121 -0.59 -0.70 -12.20
N THR A 122 -0.39 -1.91 -12.69
CA THR A 122 0.41 -2.15 -13.91
C THR A 122 -0.27 -1.60 -15.15
N THR A 123 -1.60 -1.66 -15.22
CA THR A 123 -2.37 -1.20 -16.37
C THR A 123 -2.51 0.33 -16.42
N TYR A 124 -2.82 0.96 -15.30
CA TYR A 124 -3.24 2.37 -15.29
C TYR A 124 -2.22 3.32 -14.68
N HIS A 125 -1.29 2.83 -13.85
CA HIS A 125 -0.34 3.67 -13.15
C HIS A 125 1.02 3.66 -13.85
N LYS A 126 1.47 4.87 -14.26
CA LYS A 126 2.84 5.12 -14.72
C LYS A 126 3.54 5.94 -13.66
N THR A 127 4.58 5.39 -13.10
CA THR A 127 5.35 6.03 -12.03
C THR A 127 6.19 7.18 -12.62
N GLU A 128 5.78 8.42 -12.40
CA GLU A 128 6.52 9.62 -12.82
C GLU A 128 7.42 10.15 -11.68
N TYR A 129 6.99 9.96 -10.44
CA TYR A 129 7.67 10.39 -9.22
C TYR A 129 8.43 9.22 -8.57
N SER A 130 9.37 9.51 -7.67
CA SER A 130 10.11 8.49 -6.92
C SER A 130 9.18 7.70 -6.00
N TYR A 131 8.19 8.39 -5.40
CA TYR A 131 7.18 7.79 -4.55
C TYR A 131 5.78 8.07 -5.10
N THR A 132 4.93 7.05 -5.11
CA THR A 132 3.50 7.11 -5.41
C THR A 132 2.73 6.12 -4.55
N SER A 133 1.43 6.36 -4.36
CA SER A 133 0.55 5.54 -3.54
C SER A 133 -0.80 5.27 -4.20
N ILE A 134 -1.71 4.64 -3.48
CA ILE A 134 -3.06 4.33 -3.98
C ILE A 134 -3.84 5.59 -4.39
N SER A 135 -3.54 6.77 -3.83
CA SER A 135 -4.24 8.01 -4.20
C SER A 135 -4.05 8.37 -5.67
N GLU A 136 -2.84 8.21 -6.23
CA GLU A 136 -2.57 8.45 -7.65
C GLU A 136 -3.35 7.48 -8.55
N LEU A 137 -3.43 6.22 -8.16
CA LEU A 137 -4.22 5.23 -8.89
C LEU A 137 -5.71 5.61 -8.89
N ILE A 138 -6.27 5.99 -7.74
CA ILE A 138 -7.67 6.42 -7.62
C ILE A 138 -7.92 7.64 -8.52
N HIS A 139 -7.09 8.69 -8.45
CA HIS A 139 -7.23 9.88 -9.29
C HIS A 139 -7.13 9.54 -10.79
N LYS A 140 -6.33 8.54 -11.14
CA LYS A 140 -6.27 8.07 -12.53
C LYS A 140 -7.53 7.33 -12.92
N LEU A 141 -8.01 6.39 -12.08
CA LEU A 141 -9.22 5.59 -12.36
C LEU A 141 -10.48 6.45 -12.49
N VAL A 142 -10.63 7.50 -11.67
CA VAL A 142 -11.74 8.48 -11.80
C VAL A 142 -11.88 8.99 -13.22
N ARG A 143 -10.76 9.19 -13.93
CA ARG A 143 -10.73 9.78 -15.28
C ARG A 143 -10.84 8.76 -16.40
N VAL A 144 -10.24 7.56 -16.22
CA VAL A 144 -10.08 6.61 -17.33
C VAL A 144 -10.93 5.37 -17.21
N ASN A 145 -11.25 4.93 -15.99
CA ASN A 145 -12.08 3.74 -15.75
C ASN A 145 -12.80 3.80 -14.38
N PRO A 146 -13.80 4.67 -14.21
CA PRO A 146 -14.49 4.84 -12.93
C PRO A 146 -15.20 3.57 -12.41
N LYS A 147 -15.44 2.58 -13.27
CA LYS A 147 -16.09 1.32 -12.88
C LYS A 147 -15.28 0.51 -11.87
N GLU A 148 -13.95 0.65 -11.90
CA GLU A 148 -13.07 -0.04 -10.97
C GLU A 148 -13.13 0.55 -9.55
N LEU A 149 -13.57 1.80 -9.39
CA LEU A 149 -13.58 2.48 -8.09
C LEU A 149 -14.40 1.75 -7.03
N GLN A 150 -15.53 1.14 -7.42
CA GLN A 150 -16.36 0.40 -6.47
C GLN A 150 -15.59 -0.80 -5.88
N ARG A 151 -14.88 -1.55 -6.70
CA ARG A 151 -14.08 -2.69 -6.22
C ARG A 151 -12.86 -2.24 -5.43
N VAL A 152 -12.19 -1.18 -5.86
CA VAL A 152 -11.09 -0.57 -5.11
C VAL A 152 -11.58 -0.10 -3.72
N LYS A 153 -12.74 0.54 -3.63
CA LYS A 153 -13.38 0.93 -2.37
C LYS A 153 -13.60 -0.27 -1.44
N GLU A 154 -14.18 -1.36 -1.97
CA GLU A 154 -14.43 -2.58 -1.19
C GLU A 154 -13.16 -3.20 -0.63
N ILE A 155 -12.10 -3.26 -1.44
CA ILE A 155 -10.80 -3.81 -1.03
C ILE A 155 -10.11 -2.89 -0.03
N LEU A 156 -10.08 -1.58 -0.29
CA LEU A 156 -9.33 -0.60 0.51
C LEU A 156 -9.99 -0.32 1.85
N PHE A 157 -11.31 -0.20 1.87
CA PHE A 157 -12.09 0.16 3.06
C PHE A 157 -12.86 -1.01 3.67
N GLY A 158 -12.60 -2.25 3.24
CA GLY A 158 -13.37 -3.41 3.70
C GLY A 158 -13.54 -3.50 5.23
N GLU A 159 -12.49 -3.15 5.98
CA GLU A 159 -12.55 -3.11 7.46
C GLU A 159 -13.41 -1.95 8.01
N PHE A 160 -13.64 -0.91 7.23
CA PHE A 160 -14.37 0.31 7.63
C PHE A 160 -15.77 0.41 7.05
N LEU A 161 -16.10 -0.39 6.03
CA LEU A 161 -17.41 -0.34 5.38
C LEU A 161 -18.51 -0.77 6.34
N GLY A 162 -19.50 0.11 6.52
CA GLY A 162 -20.59 -0.08 7.47
C GLY A 162 -20.26 0.34 8.91
N ASP A 163 -19.07 0.88 9.18
CA ASP A 163 -18.76 1.54 10.45
C ASP A 163 -19.27 2.99 10.42
N ASN A 164 -20.36 3.25 11.14
CA ASN A 164 -20.94 4.59 11.26
C ASN A 164 -19.95 5.64 11.79
N GLN A 165 -18.95 5.23 12.58
CA GLN A 165 -17.92 6.16 13.06
C GLN A 165 -16.97 6.57 11.94
N PHE A 166 -16.60 5.65 11.06
CA PHE A 166 -15.75 5.95 9.89
C PHE A 166 -16.43 6.99 9.00
N GLU A 167 -17.69 6.75 8.62
CA GLU A 167 -18.45 7.67 7.78
C GLU A 167 -18.59 9.05 8.44
N LEU A 168 -18.90 9.09 9.74
CA LEU A 168 -19.01 10.34 10.51
C LEU A 168 -17.70 11.12 10.57
N ILE A 169 -16.56 10.43 10.73
CA ILE A 169 -15.23 11.05 10.75
C ILE A 169 -14.92 11.66 9.38
N VAL A 170 -15.09 10.89 8.31
CA VAL A 170 -14.79 11.36 6.96
C VAL A 170 -15.67 12.57 6.61
N GLU A 171 -16.98 12.47 6.81
CA GLU A 171 -17.90 13.59 6.58
C GLU A 171 -17.54 14.83 7.42
N GLY A 172 -17.23 14.62 8.69
CA GLY A 172 -16.82 15.69 9.60
C GLY A 172 -15.53 16.37 9.15
N MET A 173 -14.53 15.61 8.70
CA MET A 173 -13.27 16.16 8.18
C MET A 173 -13.53 17.04 6.95
N PHE A 174 -14.34 16.59 6.00
CA PHE A 174 -14.68 17.39 4.81
C PHE A 174 -15.46 18.65 5.17
N LYS A 175 -16.49 18.56 6.01
CA LYS A 175 -17.29 19.71 6.46
C LYS A 175 -16.47 20.78 7.18
N ASN A 176 -15.38 20.37 7.82
CA ASN A 176 -14.52 21.27 8.60
C ASN A 176 -13.18 21.56 7.91
N ASN A 177 -13.08 21.41 6.58
CA ASN A 177 -11.88 21.68 5.79
C ASN A 177 -10.64 20.93 6.30
N LEU A 178 -10.77 19.66 6.64
CA LEU A 178 -9.74 18.78 7.18
C LEU A 178 -9.12 19.24 8.50
N ASN A 179 -9.84 20.10 9.24
CA ASN A 179 -9.39 20.62 10.54
C ASN A 179 -9.82 19.71 11.69
N VAL A 180 -8.88 18.97 12.26
CA VAL A 180 -9.12 18.00 13.34
C VAL A 180 -9.83 18.63 14.56
N SER A 181 -9.42 19.83 15.00
CA SER A 181 -10.01 20.47 16.19
C SER A 181 -11.47 20.86 15.97
N LYS A 182 -11.81 21.41 14.80
CA LYS A 182 -13.19 21.70 14.42
C LYS A 182 -14.00 20.45 14.25
N THR A 183 -13.42 19.43 13.60
CA THR A 183 -14.06 18.12 13.39
C THR A 183 -14.38 17.44 14.71
N SER A 184 -13.43 17.39 15.66
CA SER A 184 -13.65 16.76 16.96
C SER A 184 -14.83 17.39 17.71
N SER A 185 -14.94 18.72 17.67
CA SER A 185 -16.08 19.44 18.25
C SER A 185 -17.39 19.15 17.49
N TYR A 186 -17.34 19.11 16.16
CA TYR A 186 -18.50 18.89 15.31
C TYR A 186 -19.12 17.49 15.50
N ILE A 187 -18.28 16.44 15.60
CA ILE A 187 -18.75 15.05 15.77
C ILE A 187 -18.82 14.61 17.24
N TYR A 188 -18.61 15.54 18.19
CA TYR A 188 -18.60 15.25 19.64
C TYR A 188 -17.61 14.16 20.05
N MET A 189 -16.45 14.10 19.40
CA MET A 189 -15.39 13.13 19.68
C MET A 189 -14.17 13.84 20.30
N HIS A 190 -13.56 13.24 21.34
CA HIS A 190 -12.32 13.80 21.87
C HIS A 190 -11.22 13.83 20.80
N ARG A 191 -10.44 14.93 20.74
CA ARG A 191 -9.40 15.13 19.71
C ARG A 191 -8.40 13.99 19.62
N ASN A 192 -7.97 13.43 20.76
CA ASN A 192 -7.02 12.32 20.76
C ASN A 192 -7.65 11.04 20.16
N THR A 193 -8.93 10.78 20.46
CA THR A 193 -9.66 9.67 19.85
C THR A 193 -9.78 9.84 18.35
N LEU A 194 -10.09 11.05 17.88
CA LEU A 194 -10.14 11.34 16.44
C LEU A 194 -8.77 11.14 15.80
N ASN A 195 -7.68 11.66 16.39
CA ASN A 195 -6.32 11.45 15.86
C ASN A 195 -5.96 9.96 15.75
N ASN A 196 -6.28 9.16 16.76
CA ASN A 196 -6.02 7.72 16.73
C ASN A 196 -6.83 7.02 15.62
N LYS A 197 -8.07 7.44 15.37
CA LYS A 197 -8.89 6.91 14.27
C LYS A 197 -8.34 7.32 12.90
N LEU A 198 -7.90 8.58 12.76
CA LEU A 198 -7.27 9.06 11.52
C LEU A 198 -5.96 8.30 11.24
N ALA A 199 -5.13 8.09 12.26
CA ALA A 199 -3.90 7.31 12.13
C ALA A 199 -4.17 5.83 11.75
N LEU A 200 -5.24 5.23 12.29
CA LEU A 200 -5.64 3.88 11.91
C LEU A 200 -6.07 3.80 10.44
N ILE A 201 -6.88 4.77 9.97
CA ILE A 201 -7.29 4.84 8.55
C ILE A 201 -6.05 4.94 7.66
N GLU A 202 -5.11 5.83 8.00
CA GLU A 202 -3.86 6.02 7.26
C GLU A 202 -2.97 4.77 7.30
N ASP A 203 -2.84 4.11 8.45
CA ASP A 203 -2.05 2.87 8.59
C ASP A 203 -2.59 1.74 7.69
N VAL A 204 -3.90 1.60 7.59
CA VAL A 204 -4.53 0.54 6.78
C VAL A 204 -4.52 0.90 5.30
N THR A 205 -4.87 2.12 4.94
CA THR A 205 -5.16 2.52 3.55
C THR A 205 -4.02 3.25 2.86
N THR A 206 -3.01 3.70 3.59
CA THR A 206 -1.99 4.68 3.18
C THR A 206 -2.53 6.06 2.77
N LEU A 207 -3.84 6.29 2.94
CA LEU A 207 -4.48 7.58 2.64
C LEU A 207 -4.66 8.41 3.90
N SER A 208 -4.12 9.63 3.89
CA SER A 208 -4.17 10.56 5.02
C SER A 208 -5.28 11.61 4.85
N LEU A 209 -6.22 11.67 5.79
CA LEU A 209 -7.20 12.76 5.84
C LEU A 209 -6.59 14.10 6.28
N HIS A 210 -5.27 14.18 6.50
CA HIS A 210 -4.55 15.42 6.74
C HIS A 210 -4.04 16.07 5.46
N THR A 211 -3.94 15.33 4.36
CA THR A 211 -3.49 15.82 3.07
C THR A 211 -4.66 16.01 2.11
N PHE A 212 -4.65 17.10 1.34
CA PHE A 212 -5.71 17.41 0.39
C PHE A 212 -5.82 16.35 -0.72
N LYS A 213 -4.67 15.87 -1.21
CA LYS A 213 -4.58 14.86 -2.26
C LYS A 213 -5.29 13.56 -1.86
N ASP A 214 -4.96 13.02 -0.69
CA ASP A 214 -5.53 11.76 -0.23
C ASP A 214 -6.98 11.92 0.20
N ALA A 215 -7.33 13.07 0.81
CA ALA A 215 -8.71 13.38 1.16
C ALA A 215 -9.61 13.35 -0.10
N ILE A 216 -9.16 13.94 -1.23
CA ILE A 216 -9.92 13.85 -2.49
C ILE A 216 -10.05 12.40 -2.94
N ALA A 217 -9.00 11.58 -2.86
CA ALA A 217 -9.06 10.17 -3.23
C ALA A 217 -10.11 9.41 -2.38
N ILE A 218 -10.13 9.65 -1.06
CA ILE A 218 -11.15 9.11 -0.16
C ILE A 218 -12.56 9.58 -0.57
N TYR A 219 -12.71 10.87 -0.86
CA TYR A 219 -14.00 11.42 -1.28
C TYR A 219 -14.54 10.77 -2.56
N GLU A 220 -13.68 10.60 -3.57
CA GLU A 220 -14.06 9.98 -4.85
C GLU A 220 -14.47 8.50 -4.68
N LEU A 221 -13.87 7.78 -3.75
CA LEU A 221 -14.25 6.40 -3.45
C LEU A 221 -15.57 6.31 -2.65
N LEU A 222 -15.89 7.29 -1.82
CA LEU A 222 -17.09 7.24 -0.97
C LEU A 222 -18.34 7.87 -1.61
N LYS A 223 -18.15 8.61 -2.69
CA LYS A 223 -19.23 9.22 -3.49
C LYS A 223 -20.04 8.17 -4.24
#